data_2e5b2c7e589d231df2ea0c1eafcbecd4
#
_entry.id   2e5b2c7e589d231df2ea0c1eafcbecd4
#
_cell.length_a   1.000
_cell.length_b   1.000
_cell.length_c   1.000
_cell.angle_alpha   90.00
_cell.angle_beta   90.00
_cell.angle_gamma   90.00
#
_symmetry.space_group_name_H-M   'P 1'
#
loop_
_entity.id
_entity.type
_entity.pdbx_description
1 polymer ?
#
loop_
_entity_poly.entity_id
_entity_poly.type
_entity_poly.pdbx_seq_one_letter_code
_entity_poly.pdbx_strand_id
1 'polypeptide(L)'
;MALVDTDNLLKRFSRYLRLERGLSENTIAGYMSDVEKLVDFIDSENLDWRTVTGADLHQFVATLQDLGIGARSQARIISGVKSFFNFLRMEKCIDTNPSELIETPKLGMKLPDVLTVEEVDELVNSFDLSKPEERRNRAIVETLYSCGLRVSELVGLRMSNLYFNDGYIIVEGKGKKQRLVPISEKAIKEIRPYIDDRRSLDIKRGNENILFLNRRGTQLTRVMIFYIIKRACERCGIRKKVSPHTLRHTFATHLLEGGANLRAIQQMLGHESIT
;
A
#
# COMPACT_ATOMS: atom_id res chain seq x y z
N MET A 1 -28.76 24.88 7.48
CA MET A 1 -28.34 24.56 8.88
C MET A 1 -27.73 23.17 9.04
N ALA A 2 -28.11 22.17 8.22
CA ALA A 2 -27.53 20.81 8.26
C ALA A 2 -26.05 20.69 7.86
N LEU A 3 -25.60 21.42 6.84
CA LEU A 3 -24.21 21.34 6.33
C LEU A 3 -23.13 21.74 7.35
N VAL A 4 -23.39 22.76 8.18
CA VAL A 4 -22.42 23.23 9.20
C VAL A 4 -22.23 22.19 10.31
N ASP A 5 -23.24 21.40 10.60
CA ASP A 5 -23.20 20.35 11.62
C ASP A 5 -22.44 19.10 11.09
N THR A 6 -22.61 18.75 9.82
CA THR A 6 -21.93 17.61 9.18
C THR A 6 -20.43 17.81 9.10
N ASP A 7 -19.95 18.99 8.68
CA ASP A 7 -18.52 19.32 8.63
C ASP A 7 -17.83 19.24 10.00
N ASN A 8 -18.52 19.73 11.04
CA ASN A 8 -18.01 19.62 12.41
C ASN A 8 -17.93 18.16 12.86
N LEU A 9 -18.95 17.38 12.52
CA LEU A 9 -19.02 15.96 12.85
C LEU A 9 -17.90 15.16 12.18
N LEU A 10 -17.64 15.40 10.90
CA LEU A 10 -16.55 14.78 10.15
C LEU A 10 -15.17 15.14 10.76
N LYS A 11 -14.98 16.39 11.18
CA LYS A 11 -13.76 16.82 11.90
C LYS A 11 -13.58 16.10 13.24
N ARG A 12 -14.68 15.92 14.00
CA ARG A 12 -14.67 15.16 15.26
C ARG A 12 -14.37 13.68 15.01
N PHE A 13 -14.97 13.07 13.98
CA PHE A 13 -14.68 11.70 13.59
C PHE A 13 -13.22 11.50 13.19
N SER A 14 -12.66 12.39 12.37
CA SER A 14 -11.23 12.35 12.03
C SER A 14 -10.33 12.42 13.26
N ARG A 15 -10.68 13.27 14.23
CA ARG A 15 -9.95 13.39 15.50
C ARG A 15 -10.06 12.12 16.34
N TYR A 16 -11.25 11.52 16.44
CA TYR A 16 -11.47 10.23 17.11
C TYR A 16 -10.61 9.12 16.50
N LEU A 17 -10.60 9.00 15.17
CA LEU A 17 -9.78 8.00 14.47
C LEU A 17 -8.29 8.17 14.77
N ARG A 18 -7.83 9.42 14.87
CA ARG A 18 -6.42 9.75 15.15
C ARG A 18 -6.04 9.50 16.60
N LEU A 19 -6.80 10.06 17.55
CA LEU A 19 -6.40 10.14 18.97
C LEU A 19 -6.82 8.90 19.75
N GLU A 20 -8.02 8.38 19.53
CA GLU A 20 -8.55 7.27 20.31
C GLU A 20 -8.30 5.91 19.64
N ARG A 21 -8.40 5.86 18.30
CA ARG A 21 -8.13 4.63 17.56
C ARG A 21 -6.66 4.48 17.11
N GLY A 22 -5.84 5.52 17.25
CA GLY A 22 -4.42 5.49 16.88
C GLY A 22 -4.15 5.14 15.42
N LEU A 23 -5.07 5.45 14.50
CA LEU A 23 -4.96 5.05 13.10
C LEU A 23 -3.95 5.91 12.35
N SER A 24 -3.36 5.34 11.29
CA SER A 24 -2.44 6.08 10.43
C SER A 24 -3.17 7.10 9.57
N GLU A 25 -2.51 8.20 9.19
CA GLU A 25 -3.08 9.25 8.33
C GLU A 25 -3.69 8.69 7.04
N ASN A 26 -3.04 7.70 6.41
CA ASN A 26 -3.58 7.06 5.21
C ASN A 26 -4.88 6.28 5.48
N THR A 27 -4.99 5.66 6.65
CA THR A 27 -6.21 4.94 7.06
C THR A 27 -7.32 5.93 7.37
N ILE A 28 -7.00 7.03 8.05
CA ILE A 28 -7.95 8.11 8.35
C ILE A 28 -8.47 8.73 7.05
N ALA A 29 -7.58 9.09 6.11
CA ALA A 29 -7.96 9.61 4.80
C ALA A 29 -8.88 8.64 4.04
N GLY A 30 -8.59 7.32 4.10
CA GLY A 30 -9.45 6.30 3.52
C GLY A 30 -10.86 6.30 4.13
N TYR A 31 -10.96 6.29 5.46
CA TYR A 31 -12.25 6.31 6.15
C TYR A 31 -13.02 7.62 5.93
N MET A 32 -12.33 8.75 5.92
CA MET A 32 -12.96 10.04 5.59
C MET A 32 -13.56 10.02 4.18
N SER A 33 -12.78 9.59 3.17
CA SER A 33 -13.28 9.46 1.80
C SER A 33 -14.44 8.45 1.65
N ASP A 34 -14.52 7.44 2.51
CA ASP A 34 -15.64 6.49 2.52
C ASP A 34 -16.90 7.12 3.12
N VAL A 35 -16.75 7.88 4.21
CA VAL A 35 -17.85 8.59 4.87
C VAL A 35 -18.34 9.76 4.02
N GLU A 36 -17.47 10.46 3.29
CA GLU A 36 -17.87 11.50 2.33
C GLU A 36 -18.86 10.95 1.29
N LYS A 37 -18.64 9.73 0.76
CA LYS A 37 -19.60 9.09 -0.16
C LYS A 37 -20.96 8.81 0.47
N LEU A 38 -20.98 8.49 1.76
CA LEU A 38 -22.23 8.34 2.49
C LEU A 38 -22.93 9.69 2.67
N VAL A 39 -22.18 10.75 2.98
CA VAL A 39 -22.73 12.11 3.10
C VAL A 39 -23.32 12.57 1.78
N ASP A 40 -22.60 12.38 0.67
CA ASP A 40 -23.12 12.71 -0.67
C ASP A 40 -24.43 11.97 -0.98
N PHE A 41 -24.53 10.68 -0.59
CA PHE A 41 -25.77 9.91 -0.74
C PHE A 41 -26.90 10.47 0.15
N ILE A 42 -26.64 10.71 1.42
CA ILE A 42 -27.60 11.26 2.38
C ILE A 42 -28.14 12.60 1.87
N ASP A 43 -27.27 13.48 1.38
CA ASP A 43 -27.64 14.78 0.83
C ASP A 43 -28.47 14.64 -0.46
N SER A 44 -28.12 13.69 -1.35
CA SER A 44 -28.86 13.45 -2.60
C SER A 44 -30.27 12.91 -2.38
N GLU A 45 -30.45 12.11 -1.34
CA GLU A 45 -31.75 11.53 -0.95
C GLU A 45 -32.51 12.42 0.03
N ASN A 46 -32.00 13.62 0.39
CA ASN A 46 -32.58 14.55 1.39
C ASN A 46 -32.82 13.88 2.75
N LEU A 47 -31.93 12.99 3.16
CA LEU A 47 -31.99 12.31 4.46
C LEU A 47 -31.23 13.11 5.54
N ASP A 48 -31.50 12.78 6.81
CA ASP A 48 -30.69 13.24 7.95
C ASP A 48 -29.94 12.03 8.53
N TRP A 49 -28.62 12.14 8.72
CA TRP A 49 -27.80 11.08 9.28
C TRP A 49 -28.25 10.59 10.67
N ARG A 50 -29.06 11.42 11.40
CA ARG A 50 -29.68 11.05 12.68
C ARG A 50 -30.85 10.09 12.53
N THR A 51 -31.51 10.10 11.39
CA THR A 51 -32.72 9.31 11.12
C THR A 51 -32.50 8.24 10.05
N VAL A 52 -31.27 8.13 9.49
CA VAL A 52 -30.93 7.09 8.52
C VAL A 52 -31.22 5.71 9.08
N THR A 53 -31.93 4.92 8.30
CA THR A 53 -32.31 3.55 8.64
C THR A 53 -31.40 2.50 7.99
N GLY A 54 -31.51 1.25 8.41
CA GLY A 54 -30.83 0.14 7.73
C GLY A 54 -31.27 -0.02 6.26
N ALA A 55 -32.51 0.30 5.94
CA ALA A 55 -33.05 0.28 4.56
C ALA A 55 -32.33 1.32 3.68
N ASP A 56 -32.15 2.55 4.16
CA ASP A 56 -31.43 3.60 3.44
C ASP A 56 -29.97 3.21 3.19
N LEU A 57 -29.34 2.57 4.15
CA LEU A 57 -27.98 2.08 3.99
C LEU A 57 -27.87 0.88 3.03
N HIS A 58 -28.90 0.04 2.93
CA HIS A 58 -28.98 -0.97 1.86
C HIS A 58 -29.10 -0.32 0.48
N GLN A 59 -29.90 0.75 0.35
CA GLN A 59 -30.00 1.53 -0.88
C GLN A 59 -28.65 2.18 -1.22
N PHE A 60 -27.96 2.76 -0.24
CA PHE A 60 -26.58 3.26 -0.44
C PHE A 60 -25.65 2.19 -1.01
N VAL A 61 -25.67 0.97 -0.46
CA VAL A 61 -24.84 -0.14 -0.98
C VAL A 61 -25.26 -0.51 -2.40
N ALA A 62 -26.54 -0.50 -2.74
CA ALA A 62 -27.01 -0.74 -4.10
C ALA A 62 -26.52 0.36 -5.06
N THR A 63 -26.57 1.62 -4.66
CA THR A 63 -26.03 2.75 -5.44
C THR A 63 -24.51 2.57 -5.71
N LEU A 64 -23.73 2.09 -4.73
CA LEU A 64 -22.32 1.79 -4.96
C LEU A 64 -22.12 0.70 -6.01
N GLN A 65 -23.02 -0.29 -6.12
CA GLN A 65 -22.98 -1.34 -7.14
C GLN A 65 -23.31 -0.78 -8.52
N ASP A 66 -24.33 0.05 -8.62
CA ASP A 66 -24.76 0.70 -9.87
C ASP A 66 -23.68 1.63 -10.43
N LEU A 67 -22.90 2.27 -9.55
CA LEU A 67 -21.70 3.05 -9.91
C LEU A 67 -20.49 2.18 -10.33
N GLY A 68 -20.65 0.86 -10.39
CA GLY A 68 -19.58 -0.06 -10.80
C GLY A 68 -18.46 -0.24 -9.77
N ILE A 69 -18.67 0.13 -8.50
CA ILE A 69 -17.68 -0.05 -7.44
C ILE A 69 -17.55 -1.54 -7.11
N GLY A 70 -16.35 -2.09 -7.30
CA GLY A 70 -16.09 -3.52 -7.09
C GLY A 70 -16.26 -3.95 -5.63
N ALA A 71 -16.64 -5.23 -5.40
CA ALA A 71 -16.99 -5.80 -4.10
C ALA A 71 -15.94 -5.55 -2.98
N ARG A 72 -14.65 -5.58 -3.29
CA ARG A 72 -13.57 -5.28 -2.31
C ARG A 72 -13.60 -3.82 -1.86
N SER A 73 -13.85 -2.89 -2.78
CA SER A 73 -13.98 -1.47 -2.46
C SER A 73 -15.26 -1.20 -1.67
N GLN A 74 -16.37 -1.86 -2.02
CA GLN A 74 -17.62 -1.79 -1.26
C GLN A 74 -17.42 -2.28 0.18
N ALA A 75 -16.75 -3.43 0.37
CA ALA A 75 -16.45 -3.96 1.71
C ALA A 75 -15.67 -2.96 2.56
N ARG A 76 -14.69 -2.26 1.95
CA ARG A 76 -13.91 -1.22 2.61
C ARG A 76 -14.79 -0.01 2.97
N ILE A 77 -15.62 0.48 2.05
CA ILE A 77 -16.54 1.60 2.27
C ILE A 77 -17.51 1.27 3.41
N ILE A 78 -18.11 0.09 3.39
CA ILE A 78 -19.01 -0.39 4.46
C ILE A 78 -18.28 -0.39 5.82
N SER A 79 -17.02 -0.79 5.87
CA SER A 79 -16.22 -0.75 7.11
C SER A 79 -16.02 0.68 7.62
N GLY A 80 -15.78 1.64 6.72
CA GLY A 80 -15.70 3.07 7.05
C GLY A 80 -17.03 3.61 7.59
N VAL A 81 -18.12 3.27 6.92
CA VAL A 81 -19.50 3.64 7.32
C VAL A 81 -19.85 3.05 8.71
N LYS A 82 -19.57 1.77 8.94
CA LYS A 82 -19.77 1.14 10.26
C LYS A 82 -18.96 1.83 11.35
N SER A 83 -17.71 2.20 11.05
CA SER A 83 -16.87 2.93 12.00
C SER A 83 -17.46 4.31 12.33
N PHE A 84 -18.03 5.00 11.34
CA PHE A 84 -18.67 6.30 11.53
C PHE A 84 -19.94 6.19 12.39
N PHE A 85 -20.86 5.27 12.10
CA PHE A 85 -22.07 5.09 12.91
C PHE A 85 -21.76 4.60 14.34
N ASN A 86 -20.72 3.79 14.53
CA ASN A 86 -20.24 3.44 15.86
C ASN A 86 -19.73 4.68 16.63
N PHE A 87 -19.02 5.59 15.97
CA PHE A 87 -18.62 6.87 16.53
C PHE A 87 -19.84 7.72 16.91
N LEU A 88 -20.85 7.84 16.02
CA LEU A 88 -22.07 8.60 16.29
C LEU A 88 -22.84 8.07 17.52
N ARG A 89 -22.93 6.74 17.66
CA ARG A 89 -23.56 6.10 18.83
C ARG A 89 -22.76 6.36 20.11
N MET A 90 -21.43 6.28 20.05
CA MET A 90 -20.55 6.56 21.18
C MET A 90 -20.69 8.01 21.67
N GLU A 91 -20.77 8.96 20.73
CA GLU A 91 -20.97 10.38 20.99
C GLU A 91 -22.45 10.72 21.36
N LYS A 92 -23.32 9.72 21.48
CA LYS A 92 -24.76 9.86 21.77
C LYS A 92 -25.48 10.78 20.76
N CYS A 93 -25.00 10.82 19.52
CA CYS A 93 -25.65 11.56 18.44
C CYS A 93 -26.84 10.77 17.85
N ILE A 94 -26.82 9.44 18.00
CA ILE A 94 -27.86 8.48 17.61
C ILE A 94 -28.07 7.46 18.73
N ASP A 95 -29.27 6.95 18.88
CA ASP A 95 -29.61 5.92 19.89
C ASP A 95 -29.27 4.51 19.38
N THR A 96 -29.56 4.23 18.11
CA THR A 96 -29.36 2.94 17.47
C THR A 96 -28.40 3.07 16.29
N ASN A 97 -27.62 2.03 16.05
CA ASN A 97 -26.68 2.01 14.92
C ASN A 97 -27.33 1.34 13.69
N PRO A 98 -27.71 2.09 12.65
CA PRO A 98 -28.37 1.53 11.48
C PRO A 98 -27.45 0.63 10.63
N SER A 99 -26.13 0.71 10.83
CA SER A 99 -25.18 -0.05 10.04
C SER A 99 -24.88 -1.46 10.59
N GLU A 100 -25.45 -1.85 11.73
CA GLU A 100 -25.16 -3.15 12.36
C GLU A 100 -25.49 -4.33 11.44
N LEU A 101 -26.64 -4.26 10.78
CA LEU A 101 -27.18 -5.33 9.93
C LEU A 101 -26.69 -5.29 8.47
N ILE A 102 -25.85 -4.31 8.09
CA ILE A 102 -25.32 -4.26 6.73
C ILE A 102 -24.35 -5.42 6.52
N GLU A 103 -24.67 -6.28 5.57
CA GLU A 103 -23.78 -7.37 5.17
C GLU A 103 -22.64 -6.85 4.29
N THR A 104 -21.43 -7.30 4.61
CA THR A 104 -20.26 -7.04 3.76
C THR A 104 -20.28 -8.02 2.58
N PRO A 105 -20.08 -7.57 1.33
CA PRO A 105 -20.02 -8.45 0.19
C PRO A 105 -19.03 -9.60 0.41
N LYS A 106 -19.44 -10.84 0.11
CA LYS A 106 -18.54 -12.00 0.15
C LYS A 106 -17.46 -11.82 -0.89
N LEU A 107 -16.22 -11.71 -0.44
CA LEU A 107 -15.06 -11.63 -1.33
C LEU A 107 -14.65 -13.05 -1.70
N GLY A 108 -14.68 -13.38 -2.98
CA GLY A 108 -14.08 -14.61 -3.46
C GLY A 108 -12.59 -14.65 -3.11
N MET A 109 -12.10 -15.77 -2.62
CA MET A 109 -10.68 -15.97 -2.34
C MET A 109 -9.96 -16.12 -3.69
N LYS A 110 -9.34 -15.01 -4.14
CA LYS A 110 -8.44 -15.06 -5.30
C LYS A 110 -7.04 -15.37 -4.78
N LEU A 111 -6.51 -16.53 -5.18
CA LEU A 111 -5.10 -16.83 -4.92
C LEU A 111 -4.24 -15.75 -5.56
N PRO A 112 -3.29 -15.17 -4.82
CA PRO A 112 -2.41 -14.15 -5.38
C PRO A 112 -1.54 -14.77 -6.48
N ASP A 113 -1.30 -13.99 -7.53
CA ASP A 113 -0.36 -14.37 -8.59
C ASP A 113 1.06 -14.46 -7.99
N VAL A 114 1.75 -15.56 -8.26
CA VAL A 114 3.15 -15.79 -7.90
C VAL A 114 3.93 -15.94 -9.20
N LEU A 115 5.11 -15.33 -9.29
CA LEU A 115 6.04 -15.53 -10.39
C LEU A 115 6.89 -16.78 -10.13
N THR A 116 7.29 -17.49 -11.17
CA THR A 116 8.33 -18.51 -11.06
C THR A 116 9.71 -17.85 -10.96
N VAL A 117 10.73 -18.62 -10.61
CA VAL A 117 12.12 -18.12 -10.57
C VAL A 117 12.56 -17.61 -11.95
N GLU A 118 12.21 -18.37 -13.00
CA GLU A 118 12.50 -18.03 -14.39
C GLU A 118 11.81 -16.72 -14.81
N GLU A 119 10.52 -16.54 -14.47
CA GLU A 119 9.79 -15.30 -14.73
C GLU A 119 10.42 -14.08 -14.01
N VAL A 120 10.94 -14.28 -12.80
CA VAL A 120 11.66 -13.21 -12.07
C VAL A 120 12.99 -12.91 -12.76
N ASP A 121 13.76 -13.92 -13.14
CA ASP A 121 15.03 -13.72 -13.84
C ASP A 121 14.81 -13.03 -15.22
N GLU A 122 13.79 -13.42 -15.99
CA GLU A 122 13.39 -12.74 -17.22
C GLU A 122 13.03 -11.27 -16.97
N LEU A 123 12.24 -11.01 -15.92
CA LEU A 123 11.82 -9.66 -15.54
C LEU A 123 13.03 -8.78 -15.22
N VAL A 124 13.97 -9.28 -14.41
CA VAL A 124 15.20 -8.57 -14.03
C VAL A 124 16.13 -8.38 -15.23
N ASN A 125 16.21 -9.34 -16.14
CA ASN A 125 17.06 -9.26 -17.32
C ASN A 125 16.47 -8.45 -18.47
N SER A 126 15.22 -8.01 -18.39
CA SER A 126 14.54 -7.24 -19.44
C SER A 126 15.02 -5.80 -19.61
N PHE A 127 15.85 -5.30 -18.68
CA PHE A 127 16.30 -3.91 -18.68
C PHE A 127 17.55 -3.69 -19.55
N ASP A 128 17.57 -2.61 -20.33
CA ASP A 128 18.69 -2.18 -21.16
C ASP A 128 19.75 -1.48 -20.31
N LEU A 129 20.82 -2.20 -19.97
CA LEU A 129 21.89 -1.70 -19.10
C LEU A 129 22.78 -0.61 -19.73
N SER A 130 22.60 -0.28 -21.01
CA SER A 130 23.26 0.86 -21.62
C SER A 130 22.74 2.20 -21.07
N LYS A 131 21.53 2.19 -20.48
CA LYS A 131 20.83 3.38 -19.98
C LYS A 131 20.89 3.44 -18.44
N PRO A 132 21.35 4.53 -17.83
CA PRO A 132 21.40 4.68 -16.37
C PRO A 132 20.04 4.49 -15.68
N GLU A 133 18.96 4.96 -16.32
CA GLU A 133 17.60 4.80 -15.79
C GLU A 133 17.16 3.32 -15.75
N GLU A 134 17.56 2.53 -16.74
CA GLU A 134 17.23 1.10 -16.80
C GLU A 134 18.09 0.29 -15.80
N ARG A 135 19.37 0.67 -15.59
CA ARG A 135 20.19 0.10 -14.50
C ARG A 135 19.53 0.34 -13.13
N ARG A 136 19.06 1.58 -12.88
CA ARG A 136 18.26 1.89 -11.69
C ARG A 136 17.03 0.98 -11.58
N ASN A 137 16.27 0.85 -12.67
CA ASN A 137 15.02 0.09 -12.69
C ASN A 137 15.27 -1.39 -12.42
N ARG A 138 16.36 -1.96 -12.97
CA ARG A 138 16.80 -3.31 -12.67
C ARG A 138 17.15 -3.48 -11.19
N ALA A 139 17.95 -2.57 -10.64
CA ALA A 139 18.28 -2.58 -9.21
C ALA A 139 17.03 -2.48 -8.31
N ILE A 140 16.03 -1.69 -8.71
CA ILE A 140 14.74 -1.57 -8.01
C ILE A 140 13.99 -2.92 -7.98
N VAL A 141 13.84 -3.58 -9.13
CA VAL A 141 13.08 -4.83 -9.24
C VAL A 141 13.78 -5.94 -8.48
N GLU A 142 15.11 -6.05 -8.64
CA GLU A 142 15.92 -7.04 -7.90
C GLU A 142 15.83 -6.81 -6.39
N THR A 143 15.93 -5.56 -5.91
CA THR A 143 15.84 -5.25 -4.48
C THR A 143 14.44 -5.56 -3.91
N LEU A 144 13.38 -5.25 -4.66
CA LEU A 144 12.00 -5.58 -4.24
C LEU A 144 11.82 -7.08 -4.06
N TYR A 145 12.31 -7.86 -4.99
CA TYR A 145 12.20 -9.31 -4.95
C TYR A 145 13.11 -9.91 -3.88
N SER A 146 14.41 -9.64 -3.92
CA SER A 146 15.38 -10.32 -3.05
C SER A 146 15.31 -9.92 -1.58
N CYS A 147 14.75 -8.75 -1.26
CA CYS A 147 14.55 -8.28 0.12
C CYS A 147 13.09 -8.32 0.57
N GLY A 148 12.15 -8.63 -0.30
CA GLY A 148 10.72 -8.67 0.00
C GLY A 148 10.17 -7.34 0.53
N LEU A 149 10.67 -6.18 0.07
CA LEU A 149 10.31 -4.88 0.60
C LEU A 149 8.88 -4.46 0.23
N ARG A 150 8.25 -3.68 1.11
CA ARG A 150 7.08 -2.89 0.70
C ARG A 150 7.53 -1.77 -0.22
N VAL A 151 6.69 -1.38 -1.18
CA VAL A 151 7.03 -0.27 -2.11
C VAL A 151 7.38 1.03 -1.38
N SER A 152 6.73 1.33 -0.25
CA SER A 152 7.04 2.50 0.57
C SER A 152 8.42 2.41 1.22
N GLU A 153 8.84 1.21 1.62
CA GLU A 153 10.16 0.94 2.20
C GLU A 153 11.26 1.10 1.13
N LEU A 154 11.02 0.58 -0.08
CA LEU A 154 11.94 0.73 -1.20
C LEU A 154 12.17 2.20 -1.58
N VAL A 155 11.08 2.96 -1.81
CA VAL A 155 11.22 4.36 -2.21
C VAL A 155 11.84 5.23 -1.11
N GLY A 156 11.66 4.86 0.15
CA GLY A 156 12.24 5.53 1.32
C GLY A 156 13.63 5.02 1.73
N LEU A 157 14.19 4.04 1.00
CA LEU A 157 15.49 3.45 1.36
C LEU A 157 16.60 4.48 1.26
N ARG A 158 17.43 4.55 2.31
CA ARG A 158 18.47 5.57 2.46
C ARG A 158 19.85 5.00 2.18
N MET A 159 20.73 5.82 1.61
CA MET A 159 22.15 5.48 1.40
C MET A 159 22.84 5.09 2.71
N SER A 160 22.54 5.82 3.81
CA SER A 160 23.10 5.53 5.14
C SER A 160 22.64 4.21 5.76
N ASN A 161 21.66 3.56 5.16
CA ASN A 161 21.06 2.31 5.67
C ASN A 161 21.53 1.08 4.88
N LEU A 162 22.56 1.21 4.05
CA LEU A 162 23.11 0.14 3.21
C LEU A 162 24.38 -0.43 3.86
N TYR A 163 24.31 -1.63 4.38
CA TYR A 163 25.43 -2.35 5.02
C TYR A 163 25.82 -3.55 4.16
N PHE A 164 26.29 -3.25 2.94
CA PHE A 164 26.58 -4.27 1.93
C PHE A 164 27.70 -5.24 2.32
N ASN A 165 28.68 -4.79 3.10
CA ASN A 165 29.76 -5.65 3.56
C ASN A 165 29.27 -6.66 4.61
N ASP A 166 28.21 -6.31 5.32
CA ASP A 166 27.62 -7.14 6.36
C ASP A 166 26.37 -7.90 5.85
N GLY A 167 26.01 -7.72 4.56
CA GLY A 167 24.93 -8.44 3.89
C GLY A 167 23.52 -8.05 4.34
N TYR A 168 23.31 -6.83 4.84
CA TYR A 168 21.96 -6.36 5.23
C TYR A 168 21.72 -4.89 4.90
N ILE A 169 20.45 -4.53 4.95
CA ILE A 169 19.95 -3.14 4.90
C ILE A 169 19.03 -2.89 6.08
N ILE A 170 18.91 -1.62 6.47
CA ILE A 170 17.91 -1.18 7.46
C ILE A 170 16.75 -0.52 6.72
N VAL A 171 15.54 -0.99 6.97
CA VAL A 171 14.31 -0.42 6.38
C VAL A 171 13.41 0.16 7.46
N GLU A 172 12.78 1.28 7.15
CA GLU A 172 11.82 1.95 8.02
C GLU A 172 10.40 1.56 7.60
N GLY A 173 9.69 0.87 8.49
CA GLY A 173 8.31 0.41 8.29
C GLY A 173 7.25 1.35 8.85
N LYS A 174 6.05 0.82 9.06
CA LYS A 174 4.92 1.55 9.67
C LYS A 174 5.30 2.04 11.08
N GLY A 175 4.95 3.28 11.39
CA GLY A 175 5.25 3.89 12.69
C GLY A 175 6.73 4.21 12.92
N LYS A 176 7.53 4.36 11.85
CA LYS A 176 8.98 4.62 11.91
C LYS A 176 9.80 3.51 12.58
N LYS A 177 9.21 2.32 12.75
CA LYS A 177 9.94 1.16 13.27
C LYS A 177 10.95 0.68 12.24
N GLN A 178 12.19 0.48 12.66
CA GLN A 178 13.26 -0.03 11.82
C GLN A 178 13.42 -1.53 12.00
N ARG A 179 13.81 -2.22 10.92
CA ARG A 179 14.21 -3.62 10.96
C ARG A 179 15.39 -3.88 10.04
N LEU A 180 16.18 -4.87 10.40
CA LEU A 180 17.23 -5.43 9.55
C LEU A 180 16.57 -6.34 8.49
N VAL A 181 17.01 -6.21 7.25
CA VAL A 181 16.59 -7.09 6.15
C VAL A 181 17.86 -7.58 5.45
N PRO A 182 18.08 -8.89 5.37
CA PRO A 182 19.18 -9.43 4.56
C PRO A 182 19.05 -8.98 3.12
N ILE A 183 20.17 -8.70 2.47
CA ILE A 183 20.23 -8.35 1.05
C ILE A 183 21.09 -9.36 0.30
N SER A 184 20.58 -9.82 -0.85
CA SER A 184 21.32 -10.77 -1.67
C SER A 184 22.50 -10.11 -2.39
N GLU A 185 23.53 -10.90 -2.68
CA GLU A 185 24.65 -10.44 -3.53
C GLU A 185 24.18 -10.01 -4.93
N LYS A 186 23.13 -10.64 -5.47
CA LYS A 186 22.52 -10.22 -6.74
C LYS A 186 22.02 -8.77 -6.65
N ALA A 187 21.28 -8.42 -5.60
CA ALA A 187 20.79 -7.04 -5.42
C ALA A 187 21.93 -6.05 -5.20
N ILE A 188 22.97 -6.42 -4.45
CA ILE A 188 24.14 -5.57 -4.24
C ILE A 188 24.85 -5.29 -5.57
N LYS A 189 25.02 -6.32 -6.42
CA LYS A 189 25.62 -6.19 -7.75
C LYS A 189 24.84 -5.24 -8.67
N GLU A 190 23.52 -5.20 -8.55
CA GLU A 190 22.69 -4.30 -9.34
C GLU A 190 22.66 -2.87 -8.77
N ILE A 191 22.72 -2.72 -7.44
CA ILE A 191 22.69 -1.40 -6.79
C ILE A 191 24.00 -0.65 -6.96
N ARG A 192 25.17 -1.31 -6.88
CA ARG A 192 26.49 -0.64 -6.95
C ARG A 192 26.68 0.19 -8.23
N PRO A 193 26.47 -0.34 -9.45
CA PRO A 193 26.59 0.45 -10.68
C PRO A 193 25.60 1.64 -10.72
N TYR A 194 24.39 1.44 -10.20
CA TYR A 194 23.43 2.52 -10.10
C TYR A 194 23.88 3.63 -9.13
N ILE A 195 24.54 3.29 -8.01
CA ILE A 195 25.10 4.29 -7.10
C ILE A 195 26.13 5.17 -7.83
N ASP A 196 26.94 4.60 -8.72
CA ASP A 196 27.89 5.36 -9.53
C ASP A 196 27.16 6.30 -10.51
N ASP A 197 26.13 5.80 -11.21
CA ASP A 197 25.30 6.63 -12.06
C ASP A 197 24.60 7.77 -11.29
N ARG A 198 24.15 7.47 -10.07
CA ARG A 198 23.46 8.42 -9.19
C ARG A 198 24.34 9.62 -8.84
N ARG A 199 25.67 9.47 -8.77
CA ARG A 199 26.63 10.56 -8.49
C ARG A 199 26.59 11.67 -9.55
N SER A 200 26.18 11.32 -10.78
CA SER A 200 26.09 12.27 -11.90
C SER A 200 24.74 13.02 -11.93
N LEU A 201 23.81 12.73 -11.04
CA LEU A 201 22.51 13.40 -11.00
C LEU A 201 22.59 14.75 -10.25
N ASP A 202 21.86 15.74 -10.75
CA ASP A 202 21.57 16.97 -10.00
C ASP A 202 20.56 16.67 -8.88
N ILE A 203 21.06 16.24 -7.72
CA ILE A 203 20.23 15.79 -6.60
C ILE A 203 19.61 16.99 -5.92
N LYS A 204 18.29 17.02 -5.84
CA LYS A 204 17.55 18.11 -5.20
C LYS A 204 17.64 18.03 -3.69
N ARG A 205 17.69 19.21 -3.05
CA ARG A 205 17.79 19.36 -1.59
C ARG A 205 16.78 18.49 -0.86
N GLY A 206 17.26 17.73 0.15
CA GLY A 206 16.46 16.80 0.96
C GLY A 206 16.38 15.39 0.39
N ASN A 207 16.99 15.12 -0.80
CA ASN A 207 17.01 13.77 -1.41
C ASN A 207 18.41 13.16 -1.42
N GLU A 208 19.40 13.80 -0.80
CA GLU A 208 20.81 13.39 -0.81
C GLU A 208 20.99 11.98 -0.26
N ASN A 209 20.21 11.64 0.76
CA ASN A 209 20.29 10.33 1.42
C ASN A 209 19.29 9.30 0.87
N ILE A 210 18.47 9.62 -0.12
CA ILE A 210 17.55 8.66 -0.75
C ILE A 210 18.30 7.82 -1.78
N LEU A 211 18.20 6.49 -1.73
CA LEU A 211 18.89 5.60 -2.66
C LEU A 211 18.34 5.78 -4.08
N PHE A 212 17.06 5.54 -4.31
CA PHE A 212 16.46 5.51 -5.64
C PHE A 212 15.83 6.83 -6.02
N LEU A 213 16.44 7.52 -6.98
CA LEU A 213 16.02 8.83 -7.46
C LEU A 213 15.46 8.74 -8.89
N ASN A 214 14.57 9.67 -9.21
CA ASN A 214 14.17 9.90 -10.59
C ASN A 214 15.22 10.75 -11.35
N ARG A 215 15.05 10.92 -12.66
CA ARG A 215 15.97 11.72 -13.51
C ARG A 215 16.07 13.20 -13.12
N ARG A 216 15.12 13.70 -12.28
CA ARG A 216 15.12 15.08 -11.78
C ARG A 216 15.83 15.22 -10.44
N GLY A 217 16.47 14.16 -9.93
CA GLY A 217 17.17 14.16 -8.63
C GLY A 217 16.26 14.13 -7.41
N THR A 218 14.99 13.73 -7.54
CA THR A 218 14.06 13.57 -6.43
C THR A 218 13.66 12.12 -6.21
N GLN A 219 13.18 11.82 -5.01
CA GLN A 219 12.67 10.50 -4.63
C GLN A 219 11.63 9.98 -5.63
N LEU A 220 11.66 8.69 -5.95
CA LEU A 220 10.65 8.03 -6.76
C LEU A 220 9.32 7.92 -6.01
N THR A 221 8.22 8.03 -6.75
CA THR A 221 6.89 7.76 -6.20
C THR A 221 6.55 6.28 -6.26
N ARG A 222 5.64 5.82 -5.40
CA ARG A 222 5.11 4.45 -5.43
C ARG A 222 4.48 4.11 -6.79
N VAL A 223 3.82 5.08 -7.40
CA VAL A 223 3.18 4.95 -8.73
C VAL A 223 4.24 4.69 -9.80
N MET A 224 5.39 5.39 -9.75
CA MET A 224 6.48 5.16 -10.71
C MET A 224 7.03 3.74 -10.62
N ILE A 225 7.19 3.19 -9.42
CA ILE A 225 7.64 1.80 -9.23
C ILE A 225 6.66 0.82 -9.89
N PHE A 226 5.36 1.07 -9.72
CA PHE A 226 4.34 0.26 -10.40
C PHE A 226 4.47 0.29 -11.92
N TYR A 227 4.70 1.48 -12.52
CA TYR A 227 4.91 1.60 -13.96
C TYR A 227 6.20 0.93 -14.44
N ILE A 228 7.29 0.99 -13.66
CA ILE A 228 8.54 0.29 -13.98
C ILE A 228 8.29 -1.21 -14.11
N ILE A 229 7.63 -1.81 -13.11
CA ILE A 229 7.32 -3.24 -13.11
C ILE A 229 6.39 -3.59 -14.27
N LYS A 230 5.32 -2.81 -14.46
CA LYS A 230 4.35 -3.04 -15.55
C LYS A 230 5.02 -3.07 -16.92
N ARG A 231 5.86 -2.08 -17.24
CA ARG A 231 6.59 -2.02 -18.51
C ARG A 231 7.59 -3.18 -18.67
N ALA A 232 8.24 -3.60 -17.59
CA ALA A 232 9.12 -4.76 -17.63
C ALA A 232 8.35 -6.04 -17.94
N CYS A 233 7.18 -6.26 -17.30
CA CYS A 233 6.31 -7.41 -17.60
C CYS A 233 5.81 -7.40 -19.06
N GLU A 234 5.44 -6.25 -19.58
CA GLU A 234 5.02 -6.10 -20.98
C GLU A 234 6.15 -6.49 -21.95
N ARG A 235 7.41 -6.13 -21.65
CA ARG A 235 8.59 -6.51 -22.44
C ARG A 235 8.88 -8.01 -22.43
N CYS A 236 8.67 -8.67 -21.28
CA CYS A 236 8.86 -10.12 -21.13
C CYS A 236 7.65 -10.96 -21.57
N GLY A 237 6.52 -10.33 -21.96
CA GLY A 237 5.29 -11.06 -22.28
C GLY A 237 4.61 -11.72 -21.06
N ILE A 238 4.96 -11.31 -19.83
CA ILE A 238 4.34 -11.83 -18.61
C ILE A 238 2.90 -11.32 -18.52
N ARG A 239 1.91 -12.24 -18.64
CA ARG A 239 0.48 -11.91 -18.63
C ARG A 239 -0.11 -11.78 -17.23
N LYS A 240 0.60 -12.23 -16.19
CA LYS A 240 0.19 -12.11 -14.78
C LYS A 240 0.12 -10.64 -14.36
N LYS A 241 -0.76 -10.32 -13.42
CA LYS A 241 -0.83 -8.96 -12.83
C LYS A 241 0.26 -8.77 -11.79
N VAL A 242 1.43 -8.34 -12.23
CA VAL A 242 2.59 -8.14 -11.35
C VAL A 242 2.59 -6.72 -10.76
N SER A 243 2.81 -6.65 -9.47
CA SER A 243 2.91 -5.43 -8.69
C SER A 243 4.04 -5.56 -7.66
N PRO A 244 4.44 -4.48 -6.96
CA PRO A 244 5.39 -4.61 -5.84
C PRO A 244 4.92 -5.63 -4.78
N HIS A 245 3.63 -5.74 -4.54
CA HIS A 245 3.07 -6.74 -3.62
C HIS A 245 3.22 -8.17 -4.16
N THR A 246 3.06 -8.35 -5.46
CA THR A 246 3.29 -9.65 -6.12
C THR A 246 4.73 -10.10 -5.95
N LEU A 247 5.72 -9.21 -6.21
CA LEU A 247 7.14 -9.53 -6.02
C LEU A 247 7.47 -9.90 -4.57
N ARG A 248 6.92 -9.16 -3.61
CA ARG A 248 7.08 -9.46 -2.19
C ARG A 248 6.42 -10.80 -1.80
N HIS A 249 5.26 -11.11 -2.37
CA HIS A 249 4.60 -12.39 -2.14
C HIS A 249 5.40 -13.55 -2.75
N THR A 250 5.88 -13.36 -3.98
CA THR A 250 6.78 -14.30 -4.67
C THR A 250 8.04 -14.58 -3.85
N PHE A 251 8.69 -13.54 -3.30
CA PHE A 251 9.82 -13.70 -2.37
C PHE A 251 9.47 -14.60 -1.19
N ALA A 252 8.34 -14.33 -0.51
CA ALA A 252 7.93 -15.13 0.64
C ALA A 252 7.64 -16.59 0.28
N THR A 253 6.99 -16.83 -0.87
CA THR A 253 6.67 -18.16 -1.37
C THR A 253 7.94 -18.93 -1.71
N HIS A 254 8.87 -18.33 -2.46
CA HIS A 254 10.12 -18.99 -2.82
C HIS A 254 11.01 -19.29 -1.61
N LEU A 255 11.05 -18.42 -0.60
CA LEU A 255 11.74 -18.73 0.64
C LEU A 255 11.12 -19.91 1.37
N LEU A 256 9.78 -19.97 1.41
CA LEU A 256 9.08 -21.06 2.07
C LEU A 256 9.29 -22.39 1.34
N GLU A 257 9.23 -22.41 0.01
CA GLU A 257 9.52 -23.56 -0.85
C GLU A 257 10.98 -24.00 -0.72
N GLY A 258 11.91 -23.04 -0.53
CA GLY A 258 13.32 -23.29 -0.22
C GLY A 258 13.58 -23.81 1.21
N GLY A 259 12.52 -24.04 2.02
CA GLY A 259 12.64 -24.60 3.37
C GLY A 259 12.96 -23.58 4.47
N ALA A 260 12.84 -22.27 4.19
CA ALA A 260 13.08 -21.26 5.20
C ALA A 260 11.97 -21.29 6.29
N ASN A 261 12.36 -21.04 7.52
CA ASN A 261 11.43 -21.00 8.65
C ASN A 261 10.43 -19.85 8.50
N LEU A 262 9.13 -20.17 8.62
CA LEU A 262 8.03 -19.19 8.48
C LEU A 262 8.20 -17.98 9.42
N ARG A 263 8.70 -18.19 10.65
CA ARG A 263 8.93 -17.13 11.63
C ARG A 263 10.05 -16.17 11.17
N ALA A 264 11.10 -16.71 10.56
CA ALA A 264 12.18 -15.90 9.96
C ALA A 264 11.64 -15.05 8.80
N ILE A 265 10.85 -15.65 7.90
CA ILE A 265 10.20 -14.93 6.78
C ILE A 265 9.31 -13.80 7.32
N GLN A 266 8.52 -14.04 8.35
CA GLN A 266 7.66 -13.02 8.98
C GLN A 266 8.47 -11.87 9.57
N GLN A 267 9.57 -12.14 10.26
CA GLN A 267 10.47 -11.12 10.78
C GLN A 267 11.07 -10.27 9.65
N MET A 268 11.57 -10.90 8.59
CA MET A 268 12.10 -10.21 7.40
C MET A 268 11.04 -9.31 6.76
N LEU A 269 9.82 -9.80 6.66
CA LEU A 269 8.69 -9.05 6.11
C LEU A 269 8.14 -7.98 7.06
N GLY A 270 8.44 -8.01 8.35
CA GLY A 270 7.92 -7.07 9.35
C GLY A 270 6.40 -7.22 9.53
N HIS A 271 5.94 -8.45 9.73
CA HIS A 271 4.59 -8.76 10.19
C HIS A 271 4.59 -8.78 11.71
N GLU A 272 3.77 -7.94 12.35
CA GLU A 272 3.75 -7.78 13.83
C GLU A 272 3.01 -8.90 14.57
N SER A 273 2.18 -9.71 13.90
CA SER A 273 1.47 -10.84 14.53
C SER A 273 0.95 -11.85 13.52
N ILE A 274 0.94 -13.11 13.94
CA ILE A 274 0.03 -14.14 13.44
C ILE A 274 -1.22 -14.03 14.30
N THR A 275 -2.30 -13.49 13.80
CA THR A 275 -3.65 -13.76 14.30
C THR A 275 -4.38 -14.52 13.24
#